data_27ea56d248529f6dd05f5ed3bb4a6c72
#
_entry.id   27ea56d248529f6dd05f5ed3bb4a6c72
#
_cell.length_a   1.000
_cell.length_b   1.000
_cell.length_c   1.000
_cell.angle_alpha   90.00
_cell.angle_beta   90.00
_cell.angle_gamma   90.00
#
_symmetry.space_group_name_H-M   'P 1'
#
loop_
_entity.id
_entity.type
_entity.pdbx_description
1 polymer ?
#
loop_
_entity_poly.entity_id
_entity_poly.type
_entity_poly.pdbx_seq_one_letter_code
_entity_poly.pdbx_strand_id
1 'polypeptide(L)'
;MSYLIVGASSGLGRELAYVFAGKGNSIIISSRDAKDLDAIKSDITNKFKNVSVQTLPADLNSPEDFINNLKIKGKGFSDIEGAIFPVGGMFDEDGIYLENDKVEKILKINFSSITLIISELSKAFNDNGKGLVIGFGSVSGLLGRKFNSHYAASKRALESYFESLAASQSNDKIKIQFYILGYLETNLSFGKNLKLPKGSPKKLAELVYKKKNINFKKIYFPFWWGLIAFLLKIIPINFLIKLIKNSKS
;
A
#
# COMPACT_ATOMS: atom_id res chain seq x y z
N MET A 1 -8.85 20.16 0.23
CA MET A 1 -8.29 18.96 -0.44
C MET A 1 -7.98 17.90 0.59
N SER A 2 -8.15 16.63 0.23
CA SER A 2 -8.06 15.50 1.16
C SER A 2 -7.06 14.45 0.66
N TYR A 3 -6.47 13.68 1.59
CA TYR A 3 -5.72 12.47 1.24
C TYR A 3 -6.61 11.23 1.34
N LEU A 4 -6.66 10.44 0.28
CA LEU A 4 -7.31 9.14 0.27
C LEU A 4 -6.36 8.10 0.88
N ILE A 5 -6.84 7.34 1.87
CA ILE A 5 -6.09 6.23 2.49
C ILE A 5 -6.92 4.96 2.36
N VAL A 6 -6.47 4.04 1.51
CA VAL A 6 -7.15 2.77 1.21
C VAL A 6 -6.62 1.68 2.12
N GLY A 7 -7.49 0.94 2.80
CA GLY A 7 -7.09 -0.04 3.82
C GLY A 7 -6.84 0.56 5.19
N ALA A 8 -7.62 1.58 5.57
CA ALA A 8 -7.42 2.36 6.79
C ALA A 8 -7.94 1.71 8.08
N SER A 9 -8.65 0.57 8.02
CA SER A 9 -9.25 -0.05 9.21
C SER A 9 -8.24 -0.61 10.21
N SER A 10 -7.01 -0.92 9.80
CA SER A 10 -6.03 -1.56 10.67
C SER A 10 -4.58 -1.26 10.27
N GLY A 11 -3.64 -1.69 11.12
CA GLY A 11 -2.20 -1.71 10.83
C GLY A 11 -1.67 -0.37 10.31
N LEU A 12 -0.90 -0.42 9.23
CA LEU A 12 -0.28 0.77 8.63
C LEU A 12 -1.30 1.80 8.14
N GLY A 13 -2.43 1.35 7.56
CA GLY A 13 -3.45 2.26 7.05
C GLY A 13 -4.08 3.12 8.15
N ARG A 14 -4.36 2.51 9.31
CA ARG A 14 -4.83 3.24 10.49
C ARG A 14 -3.80 4.26 10.97
N GLU A 15 -2.54 3.87 11.11
CA GLU A 15 -1.49 4.79 11.55
C GLU A 15 -1.29 5.96 10.57
N LEU A 16 -1.37 5.72 9.26
CA LEU A 16 -1.34 6.78 8.26
C LEU A 16 -2.50 7.75 8.42
N ALA A 17 -3.73 7.26 8.68
CA ALA A 17 -4.89 8.12 8.93
C ALA A 17 -4.66 9.04 10.13
N TYR A 18 -4.16 8.50 11.25
CA TYR A 18 -3.85 9.30 12.44
C TYR A 18 -2.72 10.30 12.20
N VAL A 19 -1.66 9.92 11.50
CA VAL A 19 -0.53 10.81 11.22
C VAL A 19 -0.94 11.96 10.31
N PHE A 20 -1.65 11.67 9.21
CA PHE A 20 -2.09 12.71 8.28
C PHE A 20 -3.09 13.67 8.94
N ALA A 21 -4.09 13.15 9.65
CA ALA A 21 -5.04 13.95 10.40
C ALA A 21 -4.35 14.79 11.49
N GLY A 22 -3.45 14.19 12.27
CA GLY A 22 -2.69 14.89 13.32
C GLY A 22 -1.77 16.01 12.82
N LYS A 23 -1.52 16.02 11.51
CA LYS A 23 -0.80 17.12 10.83
C LYS A 23 -1.74 18.13 10.14
N GLY A 24 -3.04 18.08 10.47
CA GLY A 24 -4.04 19.04 10.00
C GLY A 24 -4.57 18.74 8.58
N ASN A 25 -4.31 17.57 8.00
CA ASN A 25 -4.83 17.26 6.67
C ASN A 25 -6.21 16.62 6.77
N SER A 26 -7.12 17.03 5.89
CA SER A 26 -8.38 16.32 5.68
C SER A 26 -8.11 14.99 5.00
N ILE A 27 -8.88 13.95 5.35
CA ILE A 27 -8.68 12.59 4.86
C ILE A 27 -9.99 11.93 4.43
N ILE A 28 -9.88 11.06 3.44
CA ILE A 28 -10.91 10.08 3.07
C ILE A 28 -10.33 8.71 3.44
N ILE A 29 -10.92 8.03 4.40
CA ILE A 29 -10.48 6.70 4.84
C ILE A 29 -11.38 5.63 4.24
N SER A 30 -10.77 4.58 3.67
CA SER A 30 -11.49 3.50 3.03
C SER A 30 -11.07 2.13 3.51
N SER A 31 -12.04 1.27 3.72
CA SER A 31 -11.91 -0.17 3.93
C SER A 31 -13.26 -0.86 3.68
N ARG A 32 -13.32 -2.18 3.81
CA ARG A 32 -14.56 -2.96 3.65
C ARG A 32 -15.53 -2.77 4.83
N ASP A 33 -14.99 -2.65 6.03
CA ASP A 33 -15.80 -2.55 7.26
C ASP A 33 -16.13 -1.10 7.57
N ALA A 34 -17.42 -0.76 7.45
CA ALA A 34 -17.93 0.57 7.74
C ALA A 34 -17.85 0.91 9.25
N LYS A 35 -18.05 -0.07 10.13
CA LYS A 35 -18.03 0.16 11.59
C LYS A 35 -16.64 0.53 12.06
N ASP A 36 -15.61 -0.16 11.56
CA ASP A 36 -14.21 0.17 11.83
C ASP A 36 -13.87 1.59 11.36
N LEU A 37 -14.34 1.97 10.17
CA LEU A 37 -14.11 3.32 9.63
C LEU A 37 -14.79 4.39 10.47
N ASP A 38 -16.03 4.17 10.91
CA ASP A 38 -16.77 5.13 11.71
C ASP A 38 -16.17 5.28 13.11
N ALA A 39 -15.67 4.20 13.70
CA ALA A 39 -14.92 4.26 14.96
C ALA A 39 -13.63 5.08 14.82
N ILE A 40 -12.86 4.85 13.75
CA ILE A 40 -11.62 5.59 13.47
C ILE A 40 -11.93 7.07 13.19
N LYS A 41 -12.97 7.35 12.41
CA LYS A 41 -13.44 8.72 12.15
C LYS A 41 -13.79 9.43 13.46
N SER A 42 -14.61 8.82 14.32
CA SER A 42 -14.99 9.37 15.63
C SER A 42 -13.77 9.70 16.47
N ASP A 43 -12.84 8.76 16.61
CA ASP A 43 -11.62 8.98 17.42
C ASP A 43 -10.74 10.09 16.85
N ILE A 44 -10.52 10.11 15.55
CA ILE A 44 -9.71 11.17 14.90
C ILE A 44 -10.36 12.54 15.05
N THR A 45 -11.68 12.66 14.84
CA THR A 45 -12.38 13.95 14.97
C THR A 45 -12.43 14.47 16.41
N ASN A 46 -12.50 13.57 17.38
CA ASN A 46 -12.40 13.94 18.80
C ASN A 46 -11.00 14.41 19.17
N LYS A 47 -9.97 13.79 18.61
CA LYS A 47 -8.57 14.03 18.95
C LYS A 47 -7.96 15.24 18.24
N PHE A 48 -8.35 15.47 17.00
CA PHE A 48 -7.79 16.52 16.15
C PHE A 48 -8.90 17.48 15.69
N LYS A 49 -8.90 18.68 16.26
CA LYS A 49 -9.86 19.73 15.87
C LYS A 49 -9.54 20.28 14.48
N ASN A 50 -10.57 20.68 13.74
CA ASN A 50 -10.47 21.28 12.41
C ASN A 50 -9.97 20.34 11.30
N VAL A 51 -10.13 19.02 11.45
CA VAL A 51 -9.81 18.04 10.43
C VAL A 51 -11.10 17.40 9.92
N SER A 52 -11.30 17.39 8.60
CA SER A 52 -12.41 16.67 7.98
C SER A 52 -12.02 15.21 7.74
N VAL A 53 -12.84 14.30 8.23
CA VAL A 53 -12.68 12.86 8.00
C VAL A 53 -13.93 12.31 7.32
N GLN A 54 -13.77 11.82 6.11
CA GLN A 54 -14.83 11.13 5.37
C GLN A 54 -14.55 9.63 5.36
N THR A 55 -15.60 8.82 5.51
CA THR A 55 -15.52 7.36 5.36
C THR A 55 -15.99 6.95 3.97
N LEU A 56 -15.28 5.99 3.36
CA LEU A 56 -15.63 5.37 2.09
C LEU A 56 -15.60 3.84 2.29
N PRO A 57 -16.68 3.23 2.82
CA PRO A 57 -16.80 1.78 2.84
C PRO A 57 -16.80 1.24 1.40
N ALA A 58 -15.81 0.43 1.05
CA ALA A 58 -15.69 -0.12 -0.28
C ALA A 58 -14.81 -1.38 -0.32
N ASP A 59 -15.12 -2.29 -1.22
CA ASP A 59 -14.34 -3.50 -1.48
C ASP A 59 -13.49 -3.34 -2.73
N LEU A 60 -12.22 -3.65 -2.64
CA LEU A 60 -11.32 -3.68 -3.80
C LEU A 60 -11.62 -4.82 -4.77
N ASN A 61 -12.47 -5.78 -4.39
CA ASN A 61 -13.01 -6.75 -5.34
C ASN A 61 -14.03 -6.14 -6.33
N SER A 62 -14.51 -4.90 -6.08
CA SER A 62 -15.39 -4.13 -6.94
C SER A 62 -14.78 -2.75 -7.21
N PRO A 63 -13.69 -2.66 -8.00
CA PRO A 63 -12.97 -1.40 -8.21
C PRO A 63 -13.81 -0.33 -8.92
N GLU A 64 -14.77 -0.72 -9.76
CA GLU A 64 -15.68 0.20 -10.45
C GLU A 64 -16.60 0.91 -9.44
N ASP A 65 -17.18 0.17 -8.50
CA ASP A 65 -18.01 0.73 -7.43
C ASP A 65 -17.17 1.64 -6.52
N PHE A 66 -15.94 1.19 -6.21
CA PHE A 66 -15.00 2.02 -5.46
C PHE A 66 -14.76 3.37 -6.14
N ILE A 67 -14.43 3.34 -7.44
CA ILE A 67 -14.15 4.53 -8.25
C ILE A 67 -15.36 5.45 -8.31
N ASN A 68 -16.55 4.91 -8.57
CA ASN A 68 -17.80 5.68 -8.64
C ASN A 68 -18.12 6.36 -7.31
N ASN A 69 -18.05 5.64 -6.20
CA ASN A 69 -18.27 6.18 -4.86
C ASN A 69 -17.22 7.24 -4.49
N LEU A 70 -15.96 7.03 -4.90
CA LEU A 70 -14.89 7.98 -4.68
C LEU A 70 -15.10 9.27 -5.50
N LYS A 71 -15.58 9.18 -6.75
CA LYS A 71 -15.94 10.34 -7.60
C LYS A 71 -16.99 11.21 -6.91
N ILE A 72 -18.02 10.60 -6.34
CA ILE A 72 -19.07 11.33 -5.61
C ILE A 72 -18.49 12.05 -4.39
N LYS A 73 -17.72 11.36 -3.56
CA LYS A 73 -17.14 11.93 -2.34
C LYS A 73 -16.03 12.96 -2.61
N GLY A 74 -15.23 12.73 -3.63
CA GLY A 74 -14.09 13.57 -4.00
C GLY A 74 -14.42 14.64 -5.05
N LYS A 75 -15.70 14.93 -5.29
CA LYS A 75 -16.17 15.92 -6.29
C LYS A 75 -15.49 15.73 -7.65
N GLY A 76 -15.60 14.54 -8.22
CA GLY A 76 -14.92 14.19 -9.46
C GLY A 76 -13.40 14.11 -9.33
N PHE A 77 -12.89 13.82 -8.12
CA PHE A 77 -11.48 13.77 -7.70
C PHE A 77 -10.79 15.14 -7.52
N SER A 78 -11.43 16.27 -7.81
CA SER A 78 -10.82 17.59 -7.66
C SER A 78 -10.40 17.93 -6.23
N ASP A 79 -11.07 17.36 -5.23
CA ASP A 79 -10.76 17.54 -3.80
C ASP A 79 -9.71 16.56 -3.26
N ILE A 80 -9.14 15.67 -4.11
CA ILE A 80 -8.14 14.70 -3.71
C ILE A 80 -6.74 15.21 -4.05
N GLU A 81 -5.92 15.42 -3.04
CA GLU A 81 -4.52 15.86 -3.18
C GLU A 81 -3.56 14.67 -3.31
N GLY A 82 -3.91 13.53 -2.75
CA GLY A 82 -3.08 12.34 -2.83
C GLY A 82 -3.81 11.07 -2.45
N ALA A 83 -3.26 9.94 -2.89
CA ALA A 83 -3.80 8.61 -2.61
C ALA A 83 -2.71 7.66 -2.11
N ILE A 84 -3.01 6.95 -1.05
CA ILE A 84 -2.08 6.10 -0.30
C ILE A 84 -2.69 4.70 -0.20
N PHE A 85 -1.97 3.68 -0.64
CA PHE A 85 -2.46 2.31 -0.81
C PHE A 85 -1.73 1.30 0.10
N PRO A 86 -1.84 1.37 1.42
CA PRO A 86 -1.25 0.40 2.35
C PRO A 86 -2.03 -0.92 2.39
N VAL A 87 -2.50 -1.38 1.24
CA VAL A 87 -3.34 -2.56 1.10
C VAL A 87 -2.48 -3.81 0.92
N GLY A 88 -2.92 -4.92 1.51
CA GLY A 88 -2.35 -6.23 1.27
C GLY A 88 -3.29 -7.33 1.74
N GLY A 89 -3.74 -8.17 0.80
CA GLY A 89 -4.48 -9.40 1.06
C GLY A 89 -3.57 -10.61 0.84
N MET A 90 -3.68 -11.61 1.72
CA MET A 90 -2.89 -12.83 1.68
C MET A 90 -3.73 -13.96 2.26
N PHE A 91 -3.54 -15.18 1.77
CA PHE A 91 -4.04 -16.41 2.39
C PHE A 91 -2.89 -17.18 2.99
N ASP A 92 -3.11 -17.86 4.12
CA ASP A 92 -2.05 -18.61 4.81
C ASP A 92 -1.60 -19.83 4.01
N GLU A 93 -2.50 -20.40 3.19
CA GLU A 93 -2.26 -21.51 2.27
C GLU A 93 -1.68 -21.07 0.91
N ASP A 94 -1.32 -19.79 0.73
CA ASP A 94 -0.78 -19.30 -0.55
C ASP A 94 0.49 -20.05 -0.96
N GLY A 95 0.36 -20.84 -2.01
CA GLY A 95 1.39 -21.65 -2.64
C GLY A 95 1.04 -21.88 -4.09
N ILE A 96 1.84 -22.70 -4.79
CA ILE A 96 1.71 -22.91 -6.24
C ILE A 96 0.36 -23.55 -6.63
N TYR A 97 -0.30 -24.23 -5.69
CA TYR A 97 -1.57 -24.95 -5.90
C TYR A 97 -2.76 -24.23 -5.21
N LEU A 98 -2.66 -22.93 -4.99
CA LEU A 98 -3.77 -22.16 -4.43
C LEU A 98 -4.98 -22.21 -5.35
N GLU A 99 -6.18 -22.28 -4.77
CA GLU A 99 -7.46 -22.28 -5.50
C GLU A 99 -7.62 -21.02 -6.35
N ASN A 100 -8.18 -21.19 -7.57
CA ASN A 100 -8.27 -20.13 -8.57
C ASN A 100 -8.95 -18.84 -8.05
N ASP A 101 -10.06 -18.98 -7.31
CA ASP A 101 -10.78 -17.83 -6.74
C ASP A 101 -9.95 -17.05 -5.73
N LYS A 102 -9.09 -17.73 -4.96
CA LYS A 102 -8.15 -17.08 -4.02
C LYS A 102 -7.00 -16.40 -4.76
N VAL A 103 -6.51 -17.02 -5.86
CA VAL A 103 -5.50 -16.39 -6.73
C VAL A 103 -6.04 -15.08 -7.30
N GLU A 104 -7.24 -15.12 -7.88
CA GLU A 104 -7.89 -13.93 -8.44
C GLU A 104 -8.07 -12.84 -7.38
N LYS A 105 -8.55 -13.19 -6.19
CA LYS A 105 -8.70 -12.23 -5.07
C LYS A 105 -7.37 -11.59 -4.67
N ILE A 106 -6.28 -12.38 -4.56
CA ILE A 106 -4.95 -11.83 -4.25
C ILE A 106 -4.52 -10.82 -5.31
N LEU A 107 -4.60 -11.20 -6.60
CA LEU A 107 -4.19 -10.34 -7.70
C LEU A 107 -5.07 -9.08 -7.77
N LYS A 108 -6.37 -9.22 -7.57
CA LYS A 108 -7.31 -8.12 -7.61
C LYS A 108 -7.05 -7.13 -6.48
N ILE A 109 -6.98 -7.58 -5.24
CA ILE A 109 -6.78 -6.70 -4.07
C ILE A 109 -5.39 -6.06 -4.06
N ASN A 110 -4.34 -6.82 -4.40
CA ASN A 110 -2.95 -6.35 -4.25
C ASN A 110 -2.42 -5.60 -5.47
N PHE A 111 -3.06 -5.73 -6.62
CA PHE A 111 -2.53 -5.19 -7.87
C PHE A 111 -3.62 -4.53 -8.73
N SER A 112 -4.51 -5.29 -9.40
CA SER A 112 -5.32 -4.74 -10.48
C SER A 112 -6.27 -3.62 -10.03
N SER A 113 -6.94 -3.77 -8.90
CA SER A 113 -7.82 -2.71 -8.38
C SER A 113 -7.07 -1.45 -7.99
N ILE A 114 -5.87 -1.60 -7.41
CA ILE A 114 -5.02 -0.46 -7.08
C ILE A 114 -4.62 0.29 -8.35
N THR A 115 -4.21 -0.43 -9.41
CA THR A 115 -3.77 0.19 -10.66
C THR A 115 -4.91 0.89 -11.38
N LEU A 116 -6.13 0.34 -11.38
CA LEU A 116 -7.33 0.97 -11.94
C LEU A 116 -7.66 2.27 -11.21
N ILE A 117 -7.66 2.27 -9.88
CA ILE A 117 -7.93 3.47 -9.07
C ILE A 117 -6.85 4.53 -9.33
N ILE A 118 -5.57 4.15 -9.37
CA ILE A 118 -4.47 5.08 -9.66
C ILE A 118 -4.61 5.67 -11.06
N SER A 119 -5.00 4.87 -12.05
CA SER A 119 -5.20 5.34 -13.42
C SER A 119 -6.24 6.46 -13.51
N GLU A 120 -7.37 6.29 -12.82
CA GLU A 120 -8.43 7.33 -12.78
C GLU A 120 -7.97 8.58 -12.00
N LEU A 121 -7.31 8.41 -10.86
CA LEU A 121 -6.78 9.54 -10.08
C LEU A 121 -5.67 10.29 -10.82
N SER A 122 -4.83 9.59 -11.58
CA SER A 122 -3.73 10.20 -12.32
C SER A 122 -4.22 11.16 -13.40
N LYS A 123 -5.39 10.90 -14.01
CA LYS A 123 -6.03 11.84 -14.94
C LYS A 123 -6.32 13.15 -14.21
N ALA A 124 -6.99 13.09 -13.07
CA ALA A 124 -7.33 14.28 -12.29
C ALA A 124 -6.08 15.00 -11.74
N PHE A 125 -5.04 14.27 -11.33
CA PHE A 125 -3.79 14.87 -10.88
C PHE A 125 -3.04 15.59 -12.01
N ASN A 126 -3.08 15.07 -13.24
CA ASN A 126 -2.53 15.74 -14.41
C ASN A 126 -3.31 17.03 -14.72
N ASP A 127 -4.64 16.98 -14.69
CA ASP A 127 -5.49 18.15 -14.93
C ASP A 127 -5.28 19.23 -13.86
N ASN A 128 -5.14 18.81 -12.59
CA ASN A 128 -4.86 19.71 -11.46
C ASN A 128 -3.40 20.19 -11.39
N GLY A 129 -2.50 19.60 -12.18
CA GLY A 129 -1.08 19.91 -12.22
C GLY A 129 -0.31 19.49 -10.95
N LYS A 130 -0.92 18.75 -10.03
CA LYS A 130 -0.29 18.25 -8.80
C LYS A 130 -0.97 16.99 -8.26
N GLY A 131 -0.23 16.17 -7.55
CA GLY A 131 -0.78 14.98 -6.93
C GLY A 131 0.26 14.18 -6.14
N LEU A 132 -0.21 13.23 -5.36
CA LEU A 132 0.64 12.29 -4.62
C LEU A 132 0.08 10.87 -4.73
N VAL A 133 0.91 9.92 -5.14
CA VAL A 133 0.56 8.49 -5.15
C VAL A 133 1.60 7.71 -4.37
N ILE A 134 1.15 6.98 -3.34
CA ILE A 134 2.02 6.17 -2.50
C ILE A 134 1.58 4.71 -2.51
N GLY A 135 2.47 3.81 -2.92
CA GLY A 135 2.27 2.36 -2.89
C GLY A 135 3.17 1.64 -1.90
N PHE A 136 2.75 0.42 -1.54
CA PHE A 136 3.49 -0.43 -0.62
C PHE A 136 3.65 -1.83 -1.19
N GLY A 137 4.91 -2.18 -1.45
CA GLY A 137 5.36 -3.51 -1.80
C GLY A 137 5.77 -4.32 -0.58
N SER A 138 6.41 -5.43 -0.84
CA SER A 138 6.91 -6.34 0.21
C SER A 138 8.25 -6.91 -0.20
N VAL A 139 9.11 -7.17 0.78
CA VAL A 139 10.34 -7.96 0.60
C VAL A 139 10.06 -9.38 0.10
N SER A 140 8.82 -9.86 0.22
CA SER A 140 8.38 -11.12 -0.39
C SER A 140 8.51 -11.11 -1.90
N GLY A 141 8.37 -9.94 -2.55
CA GLY A 141 8.54 -9.76 -4.00
C GLY A 141 10.00 -9.77 -4.48
N LEU A 142 10.99 -9.74 -3.59
CA LEU A 142 12.41 -9.73 -3.98
C LEU A 142 12.86 -11.05 -4.60
N LEU A 143 12.27 -12.16 -4.18
CA LEU A 143 12.63 -13.49 -4.63
C LEU A 143 11.40 -14.39 -4.62
N GLY A 144 11.28 -15.28 -5.62
CA GLY A 144 10.25 -16.32 -5.63
C GLY A 144 10.33 -17.22 -4.39
N ARG A 145 9.18 -17.66 -3.89
CA ARG A 145 9.08 -18.48 -2.66
C ARG A 145 8.17 -19.67 -2.89
N LYS A 146 8.35 -20.73 -2.10
CA LYS A 146 7.42 -21.87 -2.08
C LYS A 146 6.06 -21.50 -1.52
N PHE A 147 6.06 -20.63 -0.51
CA PHE A 147 4.88 -20.10 0.18
C PHE A 147 4.74 -18.61 -0.12
N ASN A 148 3.52 -18.11 -0.12
CA ASN A 148 3.18 -16.74 -0.50
C ASN A 148 3.55 -16.39 -1.95
N SER A 149 3.42 -17.37 -2.87
CA SER A 149 3.85 -17.22 -4.26
C SER A 149 3.03 -16.17 -5.02
N HIS A 150 1.70 -16.21 -4.91
CA HIS A 150 0.80 -15.27 -5.58
C HIS A 150 0.84 -13.88 -4.93
N TYR A 151 0.93 -13.83 -3.60
CA TYR A 151 1.15 -12.58 -2.87
C TYR A 151 2.47 -11.91 -3.30
N ALA A 152 3.57 -12.68 -3.32
CA ALA A 152 4.88 -12.17 -3.74
C ALA A 152 4.85 -11.65 -5.18
N ALA A 153 4.24 -12.40 -6.10
CA ALA A 153 4.07 -12.01 -7.50
C ALA A 153 3.24 -10.73 -7.63
N SER A 154 2.11 -10.62 -6.92
CA SER A 154 1.25 -9.43 -6.95
C SER A 154 1.97 -8.18 -6.44
N LYS A 155 2.79 -8.30 -5.38
CA LYS A 155 3.57 -7.18 -4.83
C LYS A 155 4.73 -6.77 -5.73
N ARG A 156 5.32 -7.72 -6.47
CA ARG A 156 6.33 -7.41 -7.48
C ARG A 156 5.71 -6.74 -8.72
N ALA A 157 4.54 -7.18 -9.15
CA ALA A 157 3.79 -6.54 -10.23
C ALA A 157 3.45 -5.08 -9.87
N LEU A 158 2.98 -4.85 -8.64
CA LEU A 158 2.71 -3.49 -8.15
C LEU A 158 3.97 -2.61 -8.14
N GLU A 159 5.12 -3.15 -7.72
CA GLU A 159 6.40 -2.43 -7.76
C GLU A 159 6.75 -2.00 -9.18
N SER A 160 6.68 -2.91 -10.15
CA SER A 160 6.93 -2.62 -11.56
C SER A 160 5.98 -1.56 -12.13
N TYR A 161 4.69 -1.61 -11.75
CA TYR A 161 3.72 -0.60 -12.14
C TYR A 161 4.08 0.79 -11.61
N PHE A 162 4.52 0.90 -10.34
CA PHE A 162 4.93 2.18 -9.76
C PHE A 162 6.21 2.74 -10.41
N GLU A 163 7.13 1.89 -10.85
CA GLU A 163 8.29 2.30 -11.66
C GLU A 163 7.84 2.90 -13.00
N SER A 164 6.93 2.22 -13.70
CA SER A 164 6.36 2.68 -14.96
C SER A 164 5.56 3.98 -14.78
N LEU A 165 4.76 4.05 -13.72
CA LEU A 165 4.01 5.27 -13.38
C LEU A 165 4.96 6.45 -13.14
N ALA A 166 6.05 6.25 -12.42
CA ALA A 166 7.04 7.28 -12.18
C ALA A 166 7.77 7.70 -13.47
N ALA A 167 8.09 6.74 -14.33
CA ALA A 167 8.74 7.00 -15.61
C ALA A 167 7.83 7.76 -16.60
N SER A 168 6.52 7.59 -16.48
CA SER A 168 5.54 8.27 -17.35
C SER A 168 5.25 9.72 -16.93
N GLN A 169 5.65 10.14 -15.72
CA GLN A 169 5.39 11.50 -15.23
C GLN A 169 6.42 12.49 -15.76
N SER A 170 5.93 13.47 -16.53
CA SER A 170 6.70 14.64 -16.97
C SER A 170 6.59 15.83 -16.01
N ASN A 171 5.64 15.78 -15.06
CA ASN A 171 5.34 16.87 -14.14
C ASN A 171 5.89 16.58 -12.73
N ASP A 172 6.93 17.30 -12.34
CA ASP A 172 7.55 17.17 -11.02
C ASP A 172 6.65 17.52 -9.82
N LYS A 173 5.48 18.10 -10.04
CA LYS A 173 4.49 18.37 -8.99
C LYS A 173 3.63 17.15 -8.66
N ILE A 174 3.65 16.11 -9.49
CA ILE A 174 3.02 14.82 -9.19
C ILE A 174 4.07 13.91 -8.57
N LYS A 175 3.93 13.64 -7.28
CA LYS A 175 4.88 12.83 -6.50
C LYS A 175 4.45 11.38 -6.48
N ILE A 176 5.37 10.48 -6.79
CA ILE A 176 5.13 9.03 -6.76
C ILE A 176 6.16 8.41 -5.83
N GLN A 177 5.70 7.61 -4.88
CA GLN A 177 6.57 6.94 -3.91
C GLN A 177 6.21 5.48 -3.77
N PHE A 178 7.20 4.64 -3.56
CA PHE A 178 7.01 3.23 -3.33
C PHE A 178 7.86 2.74 -2.16
N TYR A 179 7.18 2.14 -1.17
CA TYR A 179 7.82 1.61 0.02
C TYR A 179 7.86 0.08 -0.04
N ILE A 180 9.04 -0.53 0.06
CA ILE A 180 9.20 -1.98 0.13
C ILE A 180 9.29 -2.38 1.60
N LEU A 181 8.27 -3.07 2.07
CA LEU A 181 8.11 -3.38 3.47
C LEU A 181 8.69 -4.75 3.83
N GLY A 182 9.52 -4.76 4.87
CA GLY A 182 9.81 -5.96 5.61
C GLY A 182 8.67 -6.33 6.57
N TYR A 183 9.00 -7.05 7.63
CA TYR A 183 8.01 -7.40 8.64
C TYR A 183 7.61 -6.17 9.47
N LEU A 184 6.31 -5.95 9.61
CA LEU A 184 5.73 -4.90 10.44
C LEU A 184 4.93 -5.53 11.58
N GLU A 185 4.81 -4.81 12.70
CA GLU A 185 3.95 -5.18 13.84
C GLU A 185 2.47 -4.94 13.48
N THR A 186 1.87 -5.85 12.72
CA THR A 186 0.48 -5.80 12.26
C THR A 186 -0.20 -7.15 12.42
N ASN A 187 -1.51 -7.21 12.25
CA ASN A 187 -2.28 -8.45 12.28
C ASN A 187 -1.77 -9.49 11.28
N LEU A 188 -1.26 -9.08 10.12
CA LEU A 188 -0.67 -9.98 9.11
C LEU A 188 0.60 -10.72 9.60
N SER A 189 1.28 -10.19 10.61
CA SER A 189 2.49 -10.75 11.20
C SER A 189 2.29 -11.26 12.63
N PHE A 190 1.06 -11.15 13.17
CA PHE A 190 0.73 -11.60 14.52
C PHE A 190 0.88 -13.13 14.64
N GLY A 191 1.46 -13.59 15.72
CA GLY A 191 1.67 -15.04 15.95
C GLY A 191 2.76 -15.70 15.10
N LYS A 192 3.33 -15.01 14.09
CA LYS A 192 4.42 -15.55 13.27
C LYS A 192 5.77 -15.38 13.96
N ASN A 193 6.48 -16.50 14.14
CA ASN A 193 7.84 -16.48 14.68
C ASN A 193 8.83 -16.05 13.60
N LEU A 194 9.14 -14.77 13.56
CA LEU A 194 9.98 -14.16 12.52
C LEU A 194 11.40 -13.97 13.03
N LYS A 195 12.37 -14.42 12.25
CA LYS A 195 13.82 -14.36 12.61
C LYS A 195 14.39 -12.93 12.59
N LEU A 196 13.70 -11.98 11.96
CA LEU A 196 14.17 -10.60 11.85
C LEU A 196 13.24 -9.64 12.59
N PRO A 197 13.78 -8.53 13.13
CA PRO A 197 12.98 -7.54 13.85
C PRO A 197 11.86 -6.97 13.01
N LYS A 198 10.71 -6.75 13.64
CA LYS A 198 9.55 -6.10 13.04
C LYS A 198 9.71 -4.58 13.09
N GLY A 199 9.27 -3.91 12.04
CA GLY A 199 9.18 -2.44 12.01
C GLY A 199 7.88 -1.95 12.63
N SER A 200 7.90 -0.77 13.22
CA SER A 200 6.71 -0.10 13.77
C SER A 200 5.88 0.55 12.65
N PRO A 201 4.59 0.23 12.49
CA PRO A 201 3.71 0.90 11.53
C PRO A 201 3.62 2.41 11.76
N LYS A 202 3.60 2.86 13.02
CA LYS A 202 3.58 4.27 13.38
C LYS A 202 4.83 5.02 12.88
N LYS A 203 6.04 4.46 13.14
CA LYS A 203 7.29 5.05 12.63
C LYS A 203 7.32 5.11 11.10
N LEU A 204 6.76 4.10 10.43
CA LEU A 204 6.63 4.11 8.97
C LEU A 204 5.66 5.19 8.51
N ALA A 205 4.50 5.35 9.13
CA ALA A 205 3.53 6.38 8.79
C ALA A 205 4.12 7.80 8.94
N GLU A 206 4.87 8.05 10.01
CA GLU A 206 5.60 9.31 10.23
C GLU A 206 6.66 9.54 9.14
N LEU A 207 7.41 8.50 8.75
CA LEU A 207 8.38 8.55 7.66
C LEU A 207 7.73 8.88 6.32
N VAL A 208 6.61 8.24 6.01
CA VAL A 208 5.81 8.48 4.80
C VAL A 208 5.37 9.94 4.74
N TYR A 209 4.79 10.45 5.83
CA TYR A 209 4.37 11.85 5.90
C TYR A 209 5.55 12.81 5.70
N LYS A 210 6.66 12.59 6.39
CA LYS A 210 7.88 13.43 6.29
C LYS A 210 8.43 13.46 4.86
N LYS A 211 8.30 12.36 4.12
CA LYS A 211 8.86 12.22 2.77
C LYS A 211 7.86 12.47 1.64
N LYS A 212 6.61 12.82 1.92
CA LYS A 212 5.54 12.92 0.92
C LYS A 212 5.84 13.84 -0.27
N ASN A 213 6.73 14.81 -0.10
CA ASN A 213 7.08 15.77 -1.15
C ASN A 213 8.34 15.39 -1.97
N ILE A 214 8.93 14.22 -1.71
CA ILE A 214 10.12 13.76 -2.45
C ILE A 214 9.67 13.12 -3.76
N ASN A 215 10.42 13.35 -4.86
CA ASN A 215 10.22 12.68 -6.14
C ASN A 215 10.44 11.16 -6.01
N PHE A 216 10.13 10.40 -7.07
CA PHE A 216 10.14 8.95 -7.04
C PHE A 216 11.38 8.39 -6.36
N LYS A 217 11.14 7.55 -5.37
CA LYS A 217 12.16 6.77 -4.69
C LYS A 217 11.57 5.47 -4.17
N LYS A 218 12.28 4.37 -4.39
CA LYS A 218 12.03 3.13 -3.67
C LYS A 218 12.67 3.18 -2.29
N ILE A 219 11.87 3.04 -1.24
CA ILE A 219 12.30 3.15 0.15
C ILE A 219 12.05 1.81 0.84
N TYR A 220 13.10 1.20 1.35
CA TYR A 220 12.99 -0.01 2.17
C TYR A 220 12.70 0.35 3.63
N PHE A 221 11.75 -0.34 4.22
CA PHE A 221 11.45 -0.18 5.65
C PHE A 221 11.21 -1.53 6.34
N PRO A 222 11.92 -1.81 7.44
CA PRO A 222 13.10 -1.10 7.94
C PRO A 222 14.26 -1.05 6.93
N PHE A 223 15.16 -0.07 7.08
CA PHE A 223 16.18 0.28 6.06
C PHE A 223 17.15 -0.84 5.70
N TRP A 224 17.46 -1.74 6.63
CA TRP A 224 18.39 -2.87 6.39
C TRP A 224 17.90 -3.86 5.32
N TRP A 225 16.59 -3.86 5.02
CA TRP A 225 16.08 -4.66 3.91
C TRP A 225 16.62 -4.20 2.57
N GLY A 226 17.05 -2.95 2.44
CA GLY A 226 17.73 -2.44 1.26
C GLY A 226 19.07 -3.13 1.01
N LEU A 227 19.84 -3.39 2.09
CA LEU A 227 21.09 -4.14 2.00
C LEU A 227 20.83 -5.61 1.60
N ILE A 228 19.84 -6.25 2.21
CA ILE A 228 19.46 -7.63 1.85
C ILE A 228 19.02 -7.69 0.38
N ALA A 229 18.20 -6.75 -0.07
CA ALA A 229 17.75 -6.68 -1.46
C ALA A 229 18.93 -6.49 -2.43
N PHE A 230 19.92 -5.68 -2.07
CA PHE A 230 21.13 -5.49 -2.86
C PHE A 230 21.93 -6.80 -2.96
N LEU A 231 22.16 -7.49 -1.85
CA LEU A 231 22.86 -8.77 -1.83
C LEU A 231 22.15 -9.84 -2.67
N LEU A 232 20.82 -9.91 -2.57
CA LEU A 232 20.02 -10.85 -3.37
C LEU A 232 20.15 -10.62 -4.89
N LYS A 233 20.41 -9.39 -5.33
CA LYS A 233 20.61 -9.08 -6.76
C LYS A 233 21.95 -9.56 -7.31
N ILE A 234 22.96 -9.71 -6.46
CA ILE A 234 24.31 -10.11 -6.86
C ILE A 234 24.41 -11.64 -6.95
N ILE A 235 23.64 -12.35 -6.14
CA ILE A 235 23.67 -13.80 -6.08
C ILE A 235 22.97 -14.41 -7.31
N PRO A 236 23.61 -15.35 -8.04
CA PRO A 236 22.97 -16.01 -9.17
C PRO A 236 21.66 -16.69 -8.80
N ILE A 237 20.64 -16.49 -9.63
CA ILE A 237 19.27 -16.98 -9.35
C ILE A 237 19.20 -18.49 -9.12
N ASN A 238 19.99 -19.28 -9.84
CA ASN A 238 20.02 -20.73 -9.69
C ASN A 238 20.50 -21.16 -8.29
N PHE A 239 21.45 -20.42 -7.71
CA PHE A 239 21.91 -20.66 -6.33
C PHE A 239 20.80 -20.32 -5.33
N LEU A 240 20.13 -19.20 -5.51
CA LEU A 240 18.99 -18.79 -4.65
C LEU A 240 17.85 -19.81 -4.71
N ILE A 241 17.51 -20.31 -5.91
CA ILE A 241 16.49 -21.37 -6.07
C ILE A 241 16.87 -22.64 -5.33
N LYS A 242 18.17 -23.04 -5.38
CA LYS A 242 18.66 -24.22 -4.64
C LYS A 242 18.52 -24.04 -3.13
N LEU A 243 18.83 -22.84 -2.61
CA LEU A 243 18.63 -22.51 -1.19
C LEU A 243 17.15 -22.59 -0.78
N ILE A 244 16.24 -22.03 -1.63
CA ILE A 244 14.80 -22.07 -1.37
C ILE A 244 14.29 -23.52 -1.37
N LYS A 245 14.74 -24.37 -2.30
CA LYS A 245 14.36 -25.80 -2.35
C LYS A 245 14.73 -26.54 -1.07
N ASN A 246 15.89 -26.19 -0.49
CA ASN A 246 16.43 -26.85 0.71
C ASN A 246 15.95 -26.21 2.02
N SER A 247 15.31 -25.03 1.98
CA SER A 247 14.75 -24.42 3.18
C SER A 247 13.57 -25.25 3.67
N LYS A 248 13.65 -25.73 4.91
CA LYS A 248 12.48 -26.22 5.65
C LYS A 248 11.57 -25.05 5.91
N SER A 249 10.28 -25.23 5.67
CA SER A 249 9.22 -24.26 5.95
C SER A 249 9.21 -23.83 7.41
#